data_2706c47aa20aba630b3891be1ba0d6d6
#
_entry.id   2706c47aa20aba630b3891be1ba0d6d6
#
_cell.length_a   1.000
_cell.length_b   1.000
_cell.length_c   1.000
_cell.angle_alpha   90.00
_cell.angle_beta   90.00
_cell.angle_gamma   90.00
#
_symmetry.space_group_name_H-M   'P 1'
#
loop_
_entity.id
_entity.type
_entity.pdbx_description
1 polymer ?
#
loop_
_entity_poly.entity_id
_entity_poly.type
_entity_poly.pdbx_seq_one_letter_code
_entity_poly.pdbx_strand_id
1 'polypeptide(L)'
;MKGKQCKVAINGFGRIGRNFLRCWHGRANTMLDIVAINDSGGVKQASHLVKYDSVLGTFEADVKIIDDTHISIDGKSIEIVSSRDPLQLPWKALGVDIVIEGTGVFIDTPGASKHLTAGAKKVVITAPAKGDDIPTYVLGVNADQYKNTDKIVSNASCTTNGLAPFVKVLDDRFGIVKGLMTTTHSYTGDQRILDASHRDLRRARAAALNIVPTSTGAAKAVALVLPQLKGKLNGIALRVPTPNVSVVDLVIQTSKKVTADEVNAAFREEAAGKLKGILAVADEPLVSCDFKCSDVSTSIDAALTMVMGCLLYTSPSPRDATLSRMPSSA
;
A
#
# COMPACT_ATOMS: atom_id res chain seq x y z
N MET A 1 27.89 16.88 -5.59
CA MET A 1 27.91 15.68 -6.45
C MET A 1 26.50 15.10 -6.44
N LYS A 2 25.81 15.00 -7.59
CA LYS A 2 24.54 14.25 -7.64
C LYS A 2 24.87 12.79 -7.39
N GLY A 3 24.40 12.22 -6.28
CA GLY A 3 24.58 10.79 -5.99
C GLY A 3 24.03 9.94 -7.17
N LYS A 4 24.56 8.73 -7.34
CA LYS A 4 24.09 7.81 -8.38
C LYS A 4 22.60 7.53 -8.14
N GLN A 5 21.75 7.84 -9.12
CA GLN A 5 20.32 7.55 -9.04
C GLN A 5 20.08 6.04 -9.09
N CYS A 6 19.16 5.56 -8.28
CA CYS A 6 18.73 4.17 -8.26
C CYS A 6 17.73 3.94 -9.41
N LYS A 7 18.07 3.08 -10.36
CA LYS A 7 17.21 2.75 -11.51
C LYS A 7 16.08 1.81 -11.09
N VAL A 8 14.86 2.24 -11.35
CA VAL A 8 13.64 1.52 -10.96
C VAL A 8 12.86 1.08 -12.18
N ALA A 9 12.39 -0.16 -12.17
CA ALA A 9 11.39 -0.64 -13.11
C ALA A 9 10.07 -0.96 -12.37
N ILE A 10 8.95 -0.73 -13.04
CA ILE A 10 7.62 -1.07 -12.54
C ILE A 10 7.13 -2.30 -13.31
N ASN A 11 6.88 -3.40 -12.62
CA ASN A 11 6.25 -4.58 -13.20
C ASN A 11 4.76 -4.58 -12.86
N GLY A 12 3.91 -4.40 -13.87
CA GLY A 12 2.48 -4.21 -13.69
C GLY A 12 2.08 -2.74 -13.56
N PHE A 13 1.60 -2.17 -14.65
CA PHE A 13 1.16 -0.77 -14.70
C PHE A 13 -0.34 -0.62 -14.48
N GLY A 14 -0.86 -1.46 -13.58
CA GLY A 14 -2.20 -1.35 -13.02
C GLY A 14 -2.36 -0.12 -12.13
N ARG A 15 -3.38 -0.13 -11.29
CA ARG A 15 -3.65 1.01 -10.39
C ARG A 15 -2.45 1.34 -9.49
N ILE A 16 -1.83 0.33 -8.88
CA ILE A 16 -0.70 0.53 -7.95
C ILE A 16 0.55 1.05 -8.67
N GLY A 17 0.94 0.45 -9.80
CA GLY A 17 2.11 0.90 -10.56
C GLY A 17 1.96 2.33 -11.07
N ARG A 18 0.77 2.71 -11.58
CA ARG A 18 0.51 4.10 -12.01
C ARG A 18 0.52 5.09 -10.85
N ASN A 19 -0.04 4.72 -9.70
CA ASN A 19 -0.04 5.57 -8.53
C ASN A 19 1.39 5.74 -7.96
N PHE A 20 2.21 4.68 -7.98
CA PHE A 20 3.62 4.78 -7.63
C PHE A 20 4.35 5.81 -8.52
N LEU A 21 4.16 5.75 -9.83
CA LEU A 21 4.75 6.70 -10.77
C LEU A 21 4.27 8.14 -10.51
N ARG A 22 2.96 8.36 -10.32
CA ARG A 22 2.42 9.69 -10.00
C ARG A 22 2.97 10.24 -8.68
N CYS A 23 3.10 9.40 -7.64
CA CYS A 23 3.70 9.80 -6.37
C CYS A 23 5.21 10.09 -6.50
N TRP A 24 5.94 9.33 -7.32
CA TRP A 24 7.34 9.60 -7.61
C TRP A 24 7.52 10.95 -8.30
N HIS A 25 6.72 11.23 -9.33
CA HIS A 25 6.77 12.48 -10.09
C HIS A 25 6.53 13.72 -9.20
N GLY A 26 5.60 13.65 -8.28
CA GLY A 26 5.27 14.76 -7.36
C GLY A 26 6.33 15.03 -6.28
N ARG A 27 7.42 14.26 -6.23
CA ARG A 27 8.45 14.38 -5.19
C ARG A 27 9.72 15.03 -5.73
N ALA A 28 10.03 16.21 -5.20
CA ALA A 28 11.33 16.83 -5.43
C ALA A 28 12.45 15.99 -4.79
N ASN A 29 13.63 15.96 -5.41
CA ASN A 29 14.84 15.32 -4.87
C ASN A 29 14.75 13.80 -4.63
N THR A 30 13.95 13.08 -5.41
CA THR A 30 13.99 11.61 -5.36
C THR A 30 15.30 11.08 -5.92
N MET A 31 15.89 10.12 -5.23
CA MET A 31 17.05 9.37 -5.73
C MET A 31 16.63 8.25 -6.71
N LEU A 32 15.34 8.07 -6.92
CA LEU A 32 14.79 7.04 -7.80
C LEU A 32 14.70 7.57 -9.24
N ASP A 33 15.06 6.72 -10.18
CA ASP A 33 15.01 6.97 -11.61
C ASP A 33 14.17 5.87 -12.28
N ILE A 34 12.90 6.14 -12.57
CA ILE A 34 12.03 5.18 -13.27
C ILE A 34 12.48 5.11 -14.73
N VAL A 35 13.02 3.96 -15.13
CA VAL A 35 13.59 3.74 -16.46
C VAL A 35 12.73 2.85 -17.35
N ALA A 36 11.92 1.97 -16.76
CA ALA A 36 11.09 1.03 -17.51
C ALA A 36 9.79 0.69 -16.80
N ILE A 37 8.78 0.33 -17.58
CA ILE A 37 7.48 -0.15 -17.14
C ILE A 37 7.12 -1.39 -17.96
N ASN A 38 6.78 -2.49 -17.31
CA ASN A 38 6.21 -3.66 -17.94
C ASN A 38 4.69 -3.62 -17.85
N ASP A 39 4.02 -3.57 -19.00
CA ASP A 39 2.56 -3.58 -19.09
C ASP A 39 2.08 -4.31 -20.34
N SER A 40 1.06 -5.16 -20.20
CA SER A 40 0.51 -5.94 -21.31
C SER A 40 -0.32 -5.12 -22.30
N GLY A 41 -0.72 -3.89 -21.94
CA GLY A 41 -1.52 -2.99 -22.78
C GLY A 41 -0.70 -2.16 -23.75
N GLY A 42 0.63 -2.17 -23.63
CA GLY A 42 1.56 -1.42 -24.48
C GLY A 42 1.51 0.10 -24.29
N VAL A 43 2.25 0.81 -25.14
CA VAL A 43 2.53 2.25 -25.03
C VAL A 43 1.28 3.12 -24.99
N LYS A 44 0.33 2.88 -25.91
CA LYS A 44 -0.90 3.68 -25.99
C LYS A 44 -1.74 3.60 -24.71
N GLN A 45 -1.93 2.38 -24.19
CA GLN A 45 -2.71 2.19 -22.96
C GLN A 45 -1.96 2.73 -21.75
N ALA A 46 -0.66 2.49 -21.63
CA ALA A 46 0.16 3.01 -20.54
C ALA A 46 0.12 4.55 -20.49
N SER A 47 0.35 5.21 -21.62
CA SER A 47 0.28 6.68 -21.76
C SER A 47 -1.11 7.22 -21.39
N HIS A 48 -2.18 6.63 -21.93
CA HIS A 48 -3.55 7.09 -21.70
C HIS A 48 -3.95 6.94 -20.21
N LEU A 49 -3.71 5.77 -19.62
CA LEU A 49 -4.14 5.49 -18.25
C LEU A 49 -3.28 6.17 -17.18
N VAL A 50 -2.03 6.55 -17.47
CA VAL A 50 -1.27 7.40 -16.54
C VAL A 50 -1.73 8.85 -16.60
N LYS A 51 -2.14 9.32 -17.79
CA LYS A 51 -2.65 10.69 -17.97
C LYS A 51 -4.03 10.89 -17.35
N TYR A 52 -4.95 9.95 -17.58
CA TYR A 52 -6.34 10.06 -17.16
C TYR A 52 -6.68 8.99 -16.12
N ASP A 53 -7.19 9.42 -14.98
CA ASP A 53 -7.59 8.53 -13.89
C ASP A 53 -8.95 8.97 -13.34
N SER A 54 -9.91 8.04 -13.28
CA SER A 54 -11.27 8.33 -12.84
C SER A 54 -11.38 8.73 -11.36
N VAL A 55 -10.39 8.32 -10.53
CA VAL A 55 -10.36 8.62 -9.10
C VAL A 55 -9.50 9.82 -8.79
N LEU A 56 -8.28 9.87 -9.38
CA LEU A 56 -7.27 10.88 -9.09
C LEU A 56 -7.31 12.08 -10.06
N GLY A 57 -8.13 12.00 -11.12
CA GLY A 57 -8.20 13.04 -12.13
C GLY A 57 -7.04 13.00 -13.13
N THR A 58 -6.98 14.03 -13.97
CA THR A 58 -5.92 14.17 -14.97
C THR A 58 -4.58 14.41 -14.29
N PHE A 59 -3.56 13.71 -14.77
CA PHE A 59 -2.20 13.92 -14.31
C PHE A 59 -1.62 15.19 -14.93
N GLU A 60 -1.12 16.10 -14.11
CA GLU A 60 -0.67 17.43 -14.56
C GLU A 60 0.61 17.38 -15.41
N ALA A 61 1.40 16.29 -15.34
CA ALA A 61 2.59 16.13 -16.15
C ALA A 61 2.31 16.09 -17.66
N ASP A 62 3.27 16.54 -18.47
CA ASP A 62 3.25 16.42 -19.92
C ASP A 62 3.57 14.99 -20.34
N VAL A 63 2.53 14.20 -20.65
CA VAL A 63 2.66 12.79 -21.06
C VAL A 63 2.54 12.66 -22.55
N LYS A 64 3.60 12.17 -23.23
CA LYS A 64 3.67 11.97 -24.69
C LYS A 64 4.12 10.55 -25.03
N ILE A 65 3.64 10.04 -26.15
CA ILE A 65 4.21 8.87 -26.80
C ILE A 65 5.39 9.34 -27.65
N ILE A 66 6.56 8.75 -27.45
CA ILE A 66 7.77 9.04 -28.26
C ILE A 66 7.77 8.12 -29.47
N ASP A 67 7.62 6.82 -29.25
CA ASP A 67 7.61 5.78 -30.27
C ASP A 67 6.80 4.55 -29.79
N ASP A 68 6.91 3.42 -30.48
CA ASP A 68 6.17 2.20 -30.18
C ASP A 68 6.59 1.52 -28.84
N THR A 69 7.69 1.96 -28.26
CA THR A 69 8.29 1.40 -27.05
C THR A 69 8.54 2.41 -25.94
N HIS A 70 8.34 3.71 -26.16
CA HIS A 70 8.66 4.73 -25.17
C HIS A 70 7.54 5.76 -24.98
N ILE A 71 7.36 6.15 -23.72
CA ILE A 71 6.62 7.35 -23.35
C ILE A 71 7.55 8.40 -22.75
N SER A 72 7.14 9.65 -22.81
CA SER A 72 7.79 10.77 -22.11
C SER A 72 6.88 11.30 -21.01
N ILE A 73 7.46 11.59 -19.86
CA ILE A 73 6.79 12.32 -18.76
C ILE A 73 7.68 13.52 -18.42
N ASP A 74 7.21 14.73 -18.74
CA ASP A 74 7.96 15.99 -18.63
C ASP A 74 9.36 15.90 -19.28
N GLY A 75 9.43 15.32 -20.47
CA GLY A 75 10.67 15.16 -21.23
C GLY A 75 11.53 13.96 -20.82
N LYS A 76 11.21 13.28 -19.70
CA LYS A 76 11.90 12.06 -19.31
C LYS A 76 11.35 10.85 -20.06
N SER A 77 12.22 10.17 -20.82
CA SER A 77 11.86 8.94 -21.52
C SER A 77 11.80 7.74 -20.57
N ILE A 78 10.77 6.92 -20.72
CA ILE A 78 10.55 5.67 -19.99
C ILE A 78 10.20 4.58 -20.98
N GLU A 79 10.94 3.47 -20.94
CA GLU A 79 10.70 2.33 -21.82
C GLU A 79 9.49 1.51 -21.37
N ILE A 80 8.61 1.17 -22.31
CA ILE A 80 7.46 0.30 -22.08
C ILE A 80 7.77 -1.06 -22.70
N VAL A 81 7.92 -2.06 -21.87
CA VAL A 81 8.10 -3.45 -22.27
C VAL A 81 6.82 -4.24 -22.03
N SER A 82 6.63 -5.35 -22.73
CA SER A 82 5.43 -6.18 -22.61
C SER A 82 5.80 -7.65 -22.57
N SER A 83 5.87 -8.21 -21.38
CA SER A 83 6.03 -9.65 -21.15
C SER A 83 5.26 -10.11 -19.94
N ARG A 84 4.66 -11.29 -20.04
CA ARG A 84 4.01 -11.97 -18.90
C ARG A 84 5.01 -12.81 -18.09
N ASP A 85 6.16 -13.15 -18.64
CA ASP A 85 7.20 -13.86 -17.93
C ASP A 85 8.33 -12.91 -17.53
N PRO A 86 8.56 -12.70 -16.22
CA PRO A 86 9.62 -11.81 -15.75
C PRO A 86 11.02 -12.20 -16.21
N LEU A 87 11.28 -13.45 -16.56
CA LEU A 87 12.58 -13.89 -17.09
C LEU A 87 12.92 -13.27 -18.44
N GLN A 88 11.92 -12.82 -19.21
CA GLN A 88 12.10 -12.19 -20.52
C GLN A 88 12.26 -10.67 -20.43
N LEU A 89 12.20 -10.10 -19.23
CA LEU A 89 12.29 -8.65 -19.07
C LEU A 89 13.75 -8.17 -19.09
N PRO A 90 14.06 -7.02 -19.72
CA PRO A 90 15.43 -6.60 -20.01
C PRO A 90 16.11 -5.90 -18.81
N TRP A 91 15.86 -6.32 -17.60
CA TRP A 91 16.33 -5.63 -16.38
C TRP A 91 17.85 -5.48 -16.34
N LYS A 92 18.58 -6.51 -16.78
CA LYS A 92 20.05 -6.47 -16.86
C LYS A 92 20.53 -5.43 -17.88
N ALA A 93 19.95 -5.39 -19.08
CA ALA A 93 20.32 -4.46 -20.13
C ALA A 93 20.07 -3.01 -19.73
N LEU A 94 18.94 -2.74 -19.06
CA LEU A 94 18.55 -1.42 -18.55
C LEU A 94 19.31 -1.02 -17.28
N GLY A 95 19.99 -1.97 -16.63
CA GLY A 95 20.71 -1.74 -15.39
C GLY A 95 19.78 -1.46 -14.20
N VAL A 96 18.63 -2.14 -14.16
CA VAL A 96 17.62 -1.96 -13.12
C VAL A 96 18.18 -2.37 -11.75
N ASP A 97 18.10 -1.46 -10.79
CA ASP A 97 18.47 -1.72 -9.41
C ASP A 97 17.29 -2.33 -8.62
N ILE A 98 16.09 -1.76 -8.77
CA ILE A 98 14.91 -2.17 -8.03
C ILE A 98 13.72 -2.40 -8.99
N VAL A 99 13.02 -3.52 -8.81
CA VAL A 99 11.72 -3.76 -9.43
C VAL A 99 10.62 -3.52 -8.41
N ILE A 100 9.65 -2.68 -8.76
CA ILE A 100 8.38 -2.55 -8.05
C ILE A 100 7.41 -3.57 -8.65
N GLU A 101 7.16 -4.64 -7.92
CA GLU A 101 6.24 -5.70 -8.33
C GLU A 101 4.80 -5.32 -7.98
N GLY A 102 4.08 -4.80 -8.97
CA GLY A 102 2.73 -4.27 -8.85
C GLY A 102 1.63 -5.11 -9.49
N THR A 103 1.95 -6.32 -9.99
CA THR A 103 0.96 -7.20 -10.64
C THR A 103 0.06 -7.95 -9.66
N GLY A 104 0.57 -8.20 -8.44
CA GLY A 104 -0.07 -9.11 -7.47
C GLY A 104 0.03 -10.59 -7.85
N VAL A 105 0.81 -10.96 -8.88
CA VAL A 105 0.99 -12.33 -9.36
C VAL A 105 2.27 -12.97 -8.80
N PHE A 106 3.37 -12.23 -8.80
CA PHE A 106 4.70 -12.72 -8.38
C PHE A 106 4.97 -12.32 -6.93
N ILE A 107 4.15 -12.85 -6.01
CA ILE A 107 4.16 -12.47 -4.58
C ILE A 107 4.81 -13.51 -3.68
N ASP A 108 5.41 -14.55 -4.25
CA ASP A 108 6.18 -15.57 -3.56
C ASP A 108 7.65 -15.55 -4.02
N THR A 109 8.53 -16.20 -3.29
CA THR A 109 9.96 -16.25 -3.60
C THR A 109 10.25 -16.81 -4.99
N PRO A 110 9.64 -17.92 -5.47
CA PRO A 110 9.87 -18.41 -6.82
C PRO A 110 9.47 -17.41 -7.90
N GLY A 111 8.33 -16.73 -7.71
CA GLY A 111 7.82 -15.73 -8.67
C GLY A 111 8.68 -14.48 -8.69
N ALA A 112 8.93 -13.86 -7.54
CA ALA A 112 9.69 -12.63 -7.41
C ALA A 112 11.17 -12.81 -7.79
N SER A 113 11.77 -13.97 -7.52
CA SER A 113 13.17 -14.28 -7.89
C SER A 113 13.42 -14.26 -9.39
N LYS A 114 12.39 -14.42 -10.23
CA LYS A 114 12.52 -14.29 -11.67
C LYS A 114 13.04 -12.91 -12.08
N HIS A 115 12.65 -11.86 -11.37
CA HIS A 115 13.16 -10.51 -11.62
C HIS A 115 14.65 -10.38 -11.29
N LEU A 116 15.12 -11.06 -10.22
CA LEU A 116 16.54 -11.11 -9.88
C LEU A 116 17.33 -11.85 -10.96
N THR A 117 16.79 -12.97 -11.46
CA THR A 117 17.39 -13.73 -12.57
C THR A 117 17.45 -12.90 -13.85
N ALA A 118 16.43 -12.08 -14.12
CA ALA A 118 16.41 -11.14 -15.25
C ALA A 118 17.39 -9.96 -15.10
N GLY A 119 18.02 -9.81 -13.91
CA GLY A 119 19.10 -8.87 -13.67
C GLY A 119 18.80 -7.71 -12.75
N ALA A 120 17.63 -7.65 -12.14
CA ALA A 120 17.35 -6.70 -11.07
C ALA A 120 18.14 -7.04 -9.81
N LYS A 121 18.50 -6.02 -9.01
CA LYS A 121 19.24 -6.25 -7.76
C LYS A 121 18.31 -6.51 -6.58
N LYS A 122 17.13 -5.90 -6.60
CA LYS A 122 16.10 -6.02 -5.54
C LYS A 122 14.69 -6.04 -6.13
N VAL A 123 13.76 -6.63 -5.39
CA VAL A 123 12.33 -6.64 -5.71
C VAL A 123 11.54 -6.16 -4.50
N VAL A 124 10.65 -5.20 -4.71
CA VAL A 124 9.67 -4.74 -3.70
C VAL A 124 8.28 -5.16 -4.16
N ILE A 125 7.70 -6.10 -3.45
CA ILE A 125 6.34 -6.58 -3.69
C ILE A 125 5.36 -5.60 -3.05
N THR A 126 4.41 -5.09 -3.82
CA THR A 126 3.42 -4.10 -3.38
C THR A 126 2.14 -4.74 -2.81
N ALA A 127 2.23 -5.97 -2.37
CA ALA A 127 1.15 -6.78 -1.84
C ALA A 127 1.68 -7.66 -0.70
N PRO A 128 0.81 -8.26 0.13
CA PRO A 128 1.25 -9.27 1.08
C PRO A 128 1.97 -10.41 0.37
N ALA A 129 3.16 -10.75 0.84
CA ALA A 129 3.89 -11.90 0.32
C ALA A 129 3.15 -13.20 0.65
N LYS A 130 3.34 -14.20 -0.20
CA LYS A 130 2.87 -15.57 0.04
C LYS A 130 4.03 -16.42 0.54
N GLY A 131 3.88 -16.99 1.70
CA GLY A 131 4.95 -17.70 2.43
C GLY A 131 5.53 -16.82 3.53
N ASP A 132 6.41 -17.41 4.36
CA ASP A 132 7.00 -16.76 5.54
C ASP A 132 8.48 -16.39 5.31
N ASP A 133 8.99 -16.61 4.10
CA ASP A 133 10.40 -16.44 3.72
C ASP A 133 10.72 -15.04 3.15
N ILE A 134 9.70 -14.23 2.88
CA ILE A 134 9.87 -12.86 2.40
C ILE A 134 9.62 -11.88 3.56
N PRO A 135 10.63 -11.11 3.99
CA PRO A 135 10.45 -10.11 5.03
C PRO A 135 9.44 -9.05 4.61
N THR A 136 8.56 -8.69 5.55
CA THR A 136 7.51 -7.70 5.35
C THR A 136 7.82 -6.47 6.20
N TYR A 137 7.79 -5.28 5.57
CA TYR A 137 8.11 -4.02 6.21
C TYR A 137 6.96 -3.01 6.09
N VAL A 138 6.71 -2.32 7.21
CA VAL A 138 5.78 -1.19 7.29
C VAL A 138 6.50 -0.01 7.89
N LEU A 139 6.45 1.14 7.22
CA LEU A 139 7.06 2.38 7.68
C LEU A 139 6.48 2.81 9.03
N GLY A 140 7.35 3.23 9.95
CA GLY A 140 6.99 3.62 11.30
C GLY A 140 6.71 2.45 12.24
N VAL A 141 6.79 1.20 11.77
CA VAL A 141 6.54 0.00 12.57
C VAL A 141 7.80 -0.84 12.72
N ASN A 142 8.34 -1.36 11.63
CA ASN A 142 9.53 -2.23 11.63
C ASN A 142 10.47 -1.99 10.44
N ALA A 143 10.33 -0.89 9.73
CA ALA A 143 11.19 -0.60 8.57
C ALA A 143 12.67 -0.36 8.96
N ASP A 144 12.93 -0.02 10.21
CA ASP A 144 14.28 0.08 10.80
C ASP A 144 15.01 -1.27 10.89
N GLN A 145 14.27 -2.37 10.81
CA GLN A 145 14.83 -3.74 10.81
C GLN A 145 15.27 -4.20 9.40
N TYR A 146 15.07 -3.36 8.36
CA TYR A 146 15.46 -3.68 6.99
C TYR A 146 16.96 -3.95 6.87
N LYS A 147 17.29 -5.01 6.14
CA LYS A 147 18.67 -5.41 5.88
C LYS A 147 19.01 -5.26 4.40
N ASN A 148 20.17 -4.69 4.10
CA ASN A 148 20.64 -4.59 2.72
C ASN A 148 20.80 -5.94 2.01
N THR A 149 20.90 -7.02 2.76
CA THR A 149 20.95 -8.38 2.26
C THR A 149 19.60 -8.88 1.72
N ASP A 150 18.49 -8.24 2.12
CA ASP A 150 17.16 -8.64 1.68
C ASP A 150 16.97 -8.25 0.21
N LYS A 151 16.91 -9.26 -0.64
CA LYS A 151 16.79 -9.08 -2.09
C LYS A 151 15.34 -8.95 -2.54
N ILE A 152 14.43 -9.57 -1.82
CA ILE A 152 12.98 -9.54 -2.04
C ILE A 152 12.34 -9.11 -0.73
N VAL A 153 11.50 -8.09 -0.77
CA VAL A 153 10.76 -7.59 0.40
C VAL A 153 9.31 -7.33 0.03
N SER A 154 8.43 -7.43 1.01
CA SER A 154 7.02 -7.05 0.87
C SER A 154 6.74 -5.75 1.62
N ASN A 155 5.98 -4.85 0.99
CA ASN A 155 5.44 -3.65 1.64
C ASN A 155 4.05 -3.90 2.27
N ALA A 156 3.71 -5.15 2.56
CA ALA A 156 2.42 -5.55 3.12
C ALA A 156 1.20 -5.16 2.26
N SER A 157 0.01 -5.14 2.86
CA SER A 157 -1.23 -4.67 2.23
C SER A 157 -1.54 -3.21 2.62
N CYS A 158 -2.46 -2.58 1.86
CA CYS A 158 -3.01 -1.28 2.21
C CYS A 158 -3.58 -1.28 3.63
N THR A 159 -4.42 -2.23 3.96
CA THR A 159 -5.03 -2.34 5.30
C THR A 159 -3.96 -2.56 6.38
N THR A 160 -2.91 -3.34 6.11
CA THR A 160 -1.81 -3.53 7.08
C THR A 160 -1.03 -2.23 7.30
N ASN A 161 -0.74 -1.47 6.23
CA ASN A 161 -0.08 -0.16 6.34
C ASN A 161 -0.96 0.86 7.07
N GLY A 162 -2.28 0.81 6.89
CA GLY A 162 -3.21 1.63 7.65
C GLY A 162 -3.32 1.23 9.12
N LEU A 163 -3.35 -0.09 9.41
CA LEU A 163 -3.62 -0.63 10.74
C LEU A 163 -2.39 -0.66 11.66
N ALA A 164 -1.24 -1.12 11.17
CA ALA A 164 -0.09 -1.41 12.00
C ALA A 164 0.52 -0.20 12.73
N PRO A 165 0.60 1.02 12.14
CA PRO A 165 1.17 2.17 12.84
C PRO A 165 0.38 2.54 14.10
N PHE A 166 -0.95 2.64 14.02
CA PHE A 166 -1.73 3.02 15.19
C PHE A 166 -1.92 1.87 16.19
N VAL A 167 -1.97 0.63 15.72
CA VAL A 167 -1.94 -0.56 16.60
C VAL A 167 -0.65 -0.60 17.41
N LYS A 168 0.50 -0.24 16.79
CA LYS A 168 1.77 -0.12 17.51
C LYS A 168 1.70 0.91 18.64
N VAL A 169 1.13 2.09 18.39
CA VAL A 169 0.93 3.12 19.42
C VAL A 169 0.10 2.59 20.56
N LEU A 170 -1.02 1.93 20.26
CA LEU A 170 -1.93 1.37 21.27
C LEU A 170 -1.25 0.26 22.09
N ASP A 171 -0.50 -0.62 21.44
CA ASP A 171 0.21 -1.70 22.15
C ASP A 171 1.32 -1.17 23.03
N ASP A 172 2.16 -0.27 22.51
CA ASP A 172 3.29 0.33 23.24
C ASP A 172 2.83 1.14 24.47
N ARG A 173 1.70 1.86 24.38
CA ARG A 173 1.22 2.73 25.45
C ARG A 173 0.29 2.03 26.46
N PHE A 174 -0.60 1.20 25.96
CA PHE A 174 -1.73 0.66 26.76
C PHE A 174 -1.73 -0.87 26.84
N GLY A 175 -0.97 -1.55 25.99
CA GLY A 175 -0.92 -3.01 25.89
C GLY A 175 -2.20 -3.58 25.30
N ILE A 176 -2.08 -4.42 24.28
CA ILE A 176 -3.20 -5.10 23.63
C ILE A 176 -3.31 -6.53 24.16
N VAL A 177 -4.45 -6.85 24.76
CA VAL A 177 -4.77 -8.21 25.17
C VAL A 177 -5.32 -9.01 23.99
N LYS A 178 -6.34 -8.48 23.32
CA LYS A 178 -6.97 -9.06 22.13
C LYS A 178 -7.79 -8.01 21.41
N GLY A 179 -8.16 -8.26 20.16
CA GLY A 179 -9.03 -7.36 19.42
C GLY A 179 -9.60 -7.93 18.14
N LEU A 180 -10.61 -7.23 17.63
CA LEU A 180 -11.26 -7.50 16.36
C LEU A 180 -11.21 -6.25 15.49
N MET A 181 -10.98 -6.45 14.20
CA MET A 181 -10.94 -5.39 13.22
C MET A 181 -11.96 -5.66 12.11
N THR A 182 -12.72 -4.64 11.75
CA THR A 182 -13.53 -4.63 10.55
C THR A 182 -13.03 -3.55 9.62
N THR A 183 -12.62 -3.91 8.40
CA THR A 183 -12.32 -2.90 7.40
C THR A 183 -13.49 -2.74 6.44
N THR A 184 -14.09 -1.54 6.44
CA THR A 184 -15.02 -1.09 5.40
C THR A 184 -14.17 -0.57 4.24
N HIS A 185 -14.00 -1.43 3.23
CA HIS A 185 -12.95 -1.29 2.24
C HIS A 185 -13.52 -0.93 0.87
N SER A 186 -12.89 0.01 0.18
CA SER A 186 -13.20 0.32 -1.20
C SER A 186 -13.11 -0.92 -2.09
N TYR A 187 -13.90 -0.95 -3.19
CA TYR A 187 -13.83 -2.06 -4.14
C TYR A 187 -12.48 -2.05 -4.89
N THR A 188 -12.06 -3.20 -5.33
CA THR A 188 -10.77 -3.39 -6.04
C THR A 188 -10.98 -4.18 -7.32
N GLY A 189 -9.98 -4.16 -8.21
CA GLY A 189 -10.04 -4.79 -9.53
C GLY A 189 -10.20 -6.32 -9.52
N ASP A 190 -10.11 -6.98 -8.37
CA ASP A 190 -10.41 -8.41 -8.22
C ASP A 190 -11.92 -8.71 -8.09
N GLN A 191 -12.74 -7.70 -7.80
CA GLN A 191 -14.19 -7.84 -7.77
C GLN A 191 -14.78 -7.73 -9.18
N ARG A 192 -15.99 -8.28 -9.36
CA ARG A 192 -16.69 -8.20 -10.62
C ARG A 192 -17.50 -6.90 -10.74
N ILE A 193 -17.53 -6.31 -11.92
CA ILE A 193 -18.39 -5.14 -12.22
C ILE A 193 -19.85 -5.58 -12.26
N LEU A 194 -20.15 -6.67 -12.97
CA LEU A 194 -21.44 -7.38 -12.99
C LEU A 194 -21.23 -8.81 -12.48
N ASP A 195 -22.32 -9.48 -12.09
CA ASP A 195 -22.27 -10.86 -11.62
C ASP A 195 -21.56 -11.76 -12.64
N ALA A 196 -20.44 -12.37 -12.26
CA ALA A 196 -19.63 -13.21 -13.12
C ALA A 196 -18.78 -14.19 -12.30
N SER A 197 -18.25 -15.22 -12.95
CA SER A 197 -17.45 -16.25 -12.30
C SER A 197 -16.26 -15.69 -11.52
N HIS A 198 -16.14 -16.12 -10.28
CA HIS A 198 -15.03 -15.79 -9.37
C HIS A 198 -14.86 -16.94 -8.37
N ARG A 199 -13.63 -17.19 -7.91
CA ARG A 199 -13.33 -18.25 -6.91
C ARG A 199 -14.01 -18.02 -5.56
N ASP A 200 -14.18 -16.75 -5.18
CA ASP A 200 -14.96 -16.32 -4.02
C ASP A 200 -16.34 -15.90 -4.52
N LEU A 201 -17.39 -16.64 -4.13
CA LEU A 201 -18.76 -16.43 -4.61
C LEU A 201 -19.33 -15.08 -4.20
N ARG A 202 -18.87 -14.47 -3.11
CA ARG A 202 -19.29 -13.13 -2.70
C ARG A 202 -18.66 -12.07 -3.59
N ARG A 203 -17.39 -12.22 -3.97
CA ARG A 203 -16.72 -11.32 -4.93
C ARG A 203 -17.16 -11.54 -6.39
N ALA A 204 -17.92 -12.61 -6.65
CA ALA A 204 -18.57 -12.85 -7.93
C ALA A 204 -19.70 -11.87 -8.23
N ARG A 205 -20.20 -11.16 -7.22
CA ARG A 205 -21.32 -10.23 -7.33
C ARG A 205 -20.84 -8.82 -7.67
N ALA A 206 -21.75 -8.04 -8.26
CA ALA A 206 -21.49 -6.67 -8.72
C ALA A 206 -20.98 -5.77 -7.60
N ALA A 207 -19.75 -5.25 -7.75
CA ALA A 207 -19.04 -4.50 -6.71
C ALA A 207 -19.71 -3.17 -6.37
N ALA A 208 -20.29 -2.49 -7.37
CA ALA A 208 -20.88 -1.16 -7.19
C ALA A 208 -22.31 -1.18 -6.65
N LEU A 209 -22.91 -2.39 -6.47
CA LEU A 209 -24.30 -2.57 -6.03
C LEU A 209 -24.41 -3.24 -4.66
N ASN A 210 -23.30 -3.74 -4.09
CA ASN A 210 -23.36 -4.60 -2.92
C ASN A 210 -22.37 -4.18 -1.84
N ILE A 211 -22.74 -4.41 -0.58
CA ILE A 211 -21.78 -4.60 0.50
C ILE A 211 -21.37 -6.06 0.46
N VAL A 212 -20.08 -6.33 0.22
CA VAL A 212 -19.55 -7.69 0.06
C VAL A 212 -18.69 -8.09 1.26
N PRO A 213 -19.22 -8.89 2.21
CA PRO A 213 -18.41 -9.45 3.29
C PRO A 213 -17.37 -10.42 2.71
N THR A 214 -16.12 -10.27 3.13
CA THR A 214 -15.04 -11.15 2.68
C THR A 214 -13.97 -11.30 3.75
N SER A 215 -13.14 -12.32 3.64
CA SER A 215 -11.99 -12.47 4.51
C SER A 215 -10.92 -11.42 4.22
N THR A 216 -10.16 -11.07 5.25
CA THR A 216 -8.94 -10.26 5.11
C THR A 216 -7.81 -10.91 5.88
N GLY A 217 -6.62 -10.90 5.28
CA GLY A 217 -5.39 -11.31 5.95
C GLY A 217 -4.74 -10.20 6.78
N ALA A 218 -5.29 -8.97 6.74
CA ALA A 218 -4.62 -7.79 7.29
C ALA A 218 -4.38 -7.87 8.80
N ALA A 219 -5.37 -8.32 9.58
CA ALA A 219 -5.20 -8.48 11.03
C ALA A 219 -4.12 -9.52 11.39
N LYS A 220 -4.05 -10.62 10.62
CA LYS A 220 -2.99 -11.62 10.77
C LYS A 220 -1.64 -11.07 10.29
N ALA A 221 -1.63 -10.28 9.22
CA ALA A 221 -0.43 -9.68 8.67
C ALA A 221 0.21 -8.63 9.60
N VAL A 222 -0.57 -8.01 10.52
CA VAL A 222 0.00 -7.17 11.59
C VAL A 222 0.99 -7.96 12.44
N ALA A 223 0.75 -9.25 12.69
CA ALA A 223 1.68 -10.09 13.44
C ALA A 223 3.01 -10.37 12.72
N LEU A 224 3.11 -10.12 11.41
CA LEU A 224 4.39 -10.21 10.69
C LEU A 224 5.31 -9.03 11.02
N VAL A 225 4.73 -7.86 11.32
CA VAL A 225 5.45 -6.61 11.60
C VAL A 225 5.44 -6.23 13.08
N LEU A 226 4.53 -6.81 13.87
CA LEU A 226 4.40 -6.71 15.32
C LEU A 226 4.24 -8.12 15.92
N PRO A 227 5.32 -8.92 16.04
CA PRO A 227 5.24 -10.35 16.41
C PRO A 227 4.58 -10.61 17.77
N GLN A 228 4.68 -9.66 18.71
CA GLN A 228 4.06 -9.75 20.04
C GLN A 228 2.52 -9.78 19.99
N LEU A 229 1.92 -9.40 18.85
CA LEU A 229 0.47 -9.45 18.63
C LEU A 229 -0.02 -10.72 17.92
N LYS A 230 0.87 -11.70 17.72
CA LYS A 230 0.50 -12.97 17.09
C LYS A 230 -0.63 -13.66 17.86
N GLY A 231 -1.74 -13.93 17.16
CA GLY A 231 -2.93 -14.57 17.73
C GLY A 231 -3.85 -13.64 18.53
N LYS A 232 -3.47 -12.37 18.75
CA LYS A 232 -4.30 -11.43 19.51
C LYS A 232 -5.30 -10.66 18.65
N LEU A 233 -5.06 -10.51 17.36
CA LEU A 233 -5.92 -9.76 16.45
C LEU A 233 -6.51 -10.67 15.37
N ASN A 234 -7.79 -10.46 15.05
CA ASN A 234 -8.49 -11.06 13.93
C ASN A 234 -9.43 -10.03 13.28
N GLY A 235 -10.05 -10.37 12.15
CA GLY A 235 -10.97 -9.43 11.52
C GLY A 235 -11.55 -9.90 10.20
N ILE A 236 -12.45 -9.06 9.68
CA ILE A 236 -13.15 -9.24 8.40
C ILE A 236 -13.03 -7.97 7.55
N ALA A 237 -13.39 -8.09 6.28
CA ALA A 237 -13.54 -6.95 5.37
C ALA A 237 -14.97 -6.88 4.84
N LEU A 238 -15.50 -5.67 4.75
CA LEU A 238 -16.73 -5.34 4.05
C LEU A 238 -16.35 -4.50 2.83
N ARG A 239 -16.44 -5.05 1.62
CA ARG A 239 -16.24 -4.26 0.41
C ARG A 239 -17.49 -3.43 0.12
N VAL A 240 -17.31 -2.13 -0.13
CA VAL A 240 -18.39 -1.17 -0.33
C VAL A 240 -18.25 -0.44 -1.66
N PRO A 241 -19.33 0.17 -2.20
CA PRO A 241 -19.36 0.89 -3.48
C PRO A 241 -18.61 2.23 -3.45
N THR A 242 -17.38 2.27 -2.95
CA THR A 242 -16.47 3.43 -2.98
C THR A 242 -15.21 3.09 -3.75
N PRO A 243 -14.66 4.00 -4.59
CA PRO A 243 -13.55 3.66 -5.47
C PRO A 243 -12.18 3.71 -4.79
N ASN A 244 -12.06 4.41 -3.67
CA ASN A 244 -10.82 4.51 -2.88
C ASN A 244 -11.11 4.95 -1.45
N VAL A 245 -10.08 4.92 -0.61
CA VAL A 245 -10.13 5.13 0.84
C VAL A 245 -10.96 4.04 1.54
N SER A 246 -10.48 3.54 2.63
CA SER A 246 -11.13 2.52 3.44
C SER A 246 -11.18 3.00 4.88
N VAL A 247 -12.17 2.53 5.64
CA VAL A 247 -12.24 2.76 7.08
C VAL A 247 -11.87 1.46 7.79
N VAL A 248 -11.06 1.55 8.83
CA VAL A 248 -10.80 0.43 9.74
C VAL A 248 -11.49 0.74 11.07
N ASP A 249 -12.34 -0.14 11.46
CA ASP A 249 -12.95 -0.19 12.78
C ASP A 249 -12.17 -1.21 13.62
N LEU A 250 -11.54 -0.75 14.71
CA LEU A 250 -10.74 -1.60 15.59
C LEU A 250 -11.32 -1.56 17.01
N VAL A 251 -11.74 -2.71 17.48
CA VAL A 251 -12.14 -2.91 18.88
C VAL A 251 -11.07 -3.75 19.58
N ILE A 252 -10.45 -3.21 20.63
CA ILE A 252 -9.43 -3.93 21.40
C ILE A 252 -9.74 -3.91 22.90
N GLN A 253 -9.30 -4.93 23.57
CA GLN A 253 -9.16 -4.95 25.02
C GLN A 253 -7.74 -4.52 25.38
N THR A 254 -7.62 -3.45 26.16
CA THR A 254 -6.36 -2.96 26.69
C THR A 254 -6.03 -3.58 28.04
N SER A 255 -4.74 -3.73 28.36
CA SER A 255 -4.29 -4.22 29.68
C SER A 255 -4.37 -3.13 30.76
N LYS A 256 -4.42 -1.86 30.35
CA LYS A 256 -4.58 -0.71 31.25
C LYS A 256 -5.95 -0.08 31.01
N LYS A 257 -6.55 0.48 32.06
CA LYS A 257 -7.71 1.37 31.90
C LYS A 257 -7.24 2.64 31.22
N VAL A 258 -8.03 3.11 30.26
CA VAL A 258 -7.73 4.30 29.46
C VAL A 258 -8.99 5.13 29.28
N THR A 259 -8.82 6.40 28.94
CA THR A 259 -9.88 7.30 28.48
C THR A 259 -9.69 7.61 27.00
N ALA A 260 -10.73 8.08 26.32
CA ALA A 260 -10.63 8.50 24.91
C ALA A 260 -9.62 9.64 24.73
N ASP A 261 -9.57 10.57 25.69
CA ASP A 261 -8.64 11.71 25.65
C ASP A 261 -7.18 11.25 25.76
N GLU A 262 -6.87 10.29 26.65
CA GLU A 262 -5.53 9.72 26.76
C GLU A 262 -5.09 9.02 25.46
N VAL A 263 -5.99 8.29 24.82
CA VAL A 263 -5.75 7.59 23.57
C VAL A 263 -5.50 8.61 22.43
N ASN A 264 -6.37 9.62 22.31
CA ASN A 264 -6.22 10.66 21.30
C ASN A 264 -4.96 11.51 21.52
N ALA A 265 -4.60 11.78 22.79
CA ALA A 265 -3.36 12.46 23.12
C ALA A 265 -2.11 11.65 22.69
N ALA A 266 -2.12 10.32 22.92
CA ALA A 266 -1.05 9.43 22.46
C ALA A 266 -0.91 9.42 20.93
N PHE A 267 -2.02 9.41 20.20
CA PHE A 267 -1.97 9.50 18.74
C PHE A 267 -1.42 10.85 18.25
N ARG A 268 -1.82 11.97 18.86
CA ARG A 268 -1.29 13.30 18.50
C ARG A 268 0.20 13.42 18.78
N GLU A 269 0.67 12.90 19.92
CA GLU A 269 2.09 12.86 20.28
C GLU A 269 2.92 12.10 19.22
N GLU A 270 2.49 10.89 18.86
CA GLU A 270 3.20 10.07 17.86
C GLU A 270 3.11 10.64 16.44
N ALA A 271 1.97 11.24 16.08
CA ALA A 271 1.79 11.92 14.78
C ALA A 271 2.70 13.16 14.64
N ALA A 272 2.93 13.89 15.74
CA ALA A 272 3.89 15.00 15.77
C ALA A 272 5.35 14.53 15.87
N GLY A 273 5.57 13.32 16.41
CA GLY A 273 6.86 12.74 16.72
C GLY A 273 7.32 11.67 15.72
N LYS A 274 7.46 10.44 16.21
CA LYS A 274 8.05 9.30 15.45
C LYS A 274 7.24 8.88 14.21
N LEU A 275 5.93 9.07 14.23
CA LEU A 275 5.06 8.74 13.12
C LEU A 275 4.67 9.95 12.26
N LYS A 276 5.42 11.06 12.37
CA LYS A 276 5.21 12.25 11.54
C LYS A 276 5.22 11.89 10.06
N GLY A 277 4.11 12.25 9.38
CA GLY A 277 3.88 11.95 7.98
C GLY A 277 3.56 10.47 7.68
N ILE A 278 3.33 9.65 8.70
CA ILE A 278 2.83 8.28 8.60
C ILE A 278 1.44 8.19 9.22
N LEU A 279 1.26 8.77 10.41
CA LEU A 279 0.01 8.89 11.14
C LEU A 279 -0.44 10.35 11.18
N ALA A 280 -1.72 10.60 11.02
CA ALA A 280 -2.36 11.87 11.29
C ALA A 280 -3.54 11.68 12.25
N VAL A 281 -4.01 12.76 12.85
CA VAL A 281 -5.23 12.81 13.64
C VAL A 281 -6.13 13.87 13.02
N ALA A 282 -7.37 13.51 12.71
CA ALA A 282 -8.41 14.39 12.21
C ALA A 282 -9.31 14.80 13.37
N ASP A 283 -9.48 16.09 13.56
CA ASP A 283 -10.38 16.67 14.55
C ASP A 283 -11.66 17.23 13.91
N GLU A 284 -11.69 17.30 12.58
CA GLU A 284 -12.83 17.75 11.78
C GLU A 284 -13.72 16.55 11.40
N PRO A 285 -15.02 16.77 11.20
CA PRO A 285 -15.97 15.72 10.79
C PRO A 285 -15.81 15.42 9.29
N LEU A 286 -14.79 14.63 8.93
CA LEU A 286 -14.41 14.30 7.57
C LEU A 286 -15.03 12.99 7.10
N VAL A 287 -15.12 12.80 5.79
CA VAL A 287 -15.55 11.56 5.14
C VAL A 287 -14.47 11.02 4.21
N SER A 288 -14.66 9.83 3.67
CA SER A 288 -13.62 9.12 2.89
C SER A 288 -13.04 9.91 1.72
N CYS A 289 -13.84 10.74 1.04
CA CYS A 289 -13.33 11.52 -0.10
C CYS A 289 -12.37 12.65 0.32
N ASP A 290 -12.43 13.14 1.55
CA ASP A 290 -11.58 14.20 2.07
C ASP A 290 -10.14 13.71 2.30
N PHE A 291 -9.97 12.39 2.50
CA PHE A 291 -8.66 11.76 2.64
C PHE A 291 -8.01 11.36 1.32
N LYS A 292 -8.68 11.61 0.19
CA LYS A 292 -8.13 11.34 -1.14
C LYS A 292 -6.86 12.17 -1.35
N CYS A 293 -5.80 11.53 -1.86
CA CYS A 293 -4.47 12.14 -2.06
C CYS A 293 -3.76 12.59 -0.78
N SER A 294 -4.19 12.16 0.40
CA SER A 294 -3.45 12.38 1.64
C SER A 294 -2.08 11.67 1.60
N ASP A 295 -1.04 12.26 2.16
CA ASP A 295 0.33 11.70 2.15
C ASP A 295 0.65 10.78 3.34
N VAL A 296 -0.25 10.66 4.32
CA VAL A 296 -0.05 9.78 5.47
C VAL A 296 -0.58 8.37 5.21
N SER A 297 -0.04 7.37 5.89
CA SER A 297 -0.49 5.98 5.77
C SER A 297 -1.86 5.76 6.42
N THR A 298 -2.17 6.51 7.47
CA THR A 298 -3.44 6.41 8.19
C THR A 298 -3.77 7.72 8.91
N SER A 299 -5.06 8.00 9.05
CA SER A 299 -5.58 9.14 9.83
C SER A 299 -6.59 8.62 10.85
N ILE A 300 -6.42 8.98 12.12
CA ILE A 300 -7.35 8.67 13.20
C ILE A 300 -8.44 9.73 13.21
N ASP A 301 -9.69 9.33 13.23
CA ASP A 301 -10.83 10.21 13.56
C ASP A 301 -10.95 10.28 15.08
N ALA A 302 -10.52 11.42 15.65
CA ALA A 302 -10.47 11.58 17.09
C ALA A 302 -11.86 11.59 17.75
N ALA A 303 -12.87 12.08 17.02
CA ALA A 303 -14.25 12.13 17.53
C ALA A 303 -14.90 10.74 17.66
N LEU A 304 -14.40 9.75 16.92
CA LEU A 304 -14.90 8.38 16.94
C LEU A 304 -14.12 7.45 17.88
N THR A 305 -13.20 7.99 18.68
CA THR A 305 -12.53 7.21 19.72
C THR A 305 -13.46 7.04 20.92
N MET A 306 -13.82 5.80 21.24
CA MET A 306 -14.74 5.49 22.33
C MET A 306 -14.16 4.46 23.28
N VAL A 307 -14.42 4.60 24.57
CA VAL A 307 -13.96 3.68 25.61
C VAL A 307 -15.14 3.18 26.43
N MET A 308 -15.25 1.86 26.60
CA MET A 308 -16.24 1.21 27.48
C MET A 308 -15.49 0.26 28.42
N GLY A 309 -15.26 0.70 29.67
CA GLY A 309 -14.46 -0.08 30.63
C GLY A 309 -13.01 -0.28 30.14
N CYS A 310 -12.64 -1.52 29.80
CA CYS A 310 -11.34 -1.84 29.21
C CYS A 310 -11.41 -2.09 27.70
N LEU A 311 -12.56 -1.79 27.05
CA LEU A 311 -12.73 -1.90 25.62
C LEU A 311 -12.53 -0.53 24.99
N LEU A 312 -11.55 -0.44 24.11
CA LEU A 312 -11.27 0.70 23.28
C LEU A 312 -11.80 0.43 21.87
N TYR A 313 -12.56 1.36 21.34
CA TYR A 313 -13.01 1.41 19.96
C TYR A 313 -12.35 2.58 19.26
N THR A 314 -11.73 2.37 18.09
CA THR A 314 -11.18 3.41 17.26
C THR A 314 -11.54 3.16 15.82
N SER A 315 -11.84 4.23 15.08
CA SER A 315 -12.14 4.18 13.66
C SER A 315 -11.15 5.04 12.88
N PRO A 316 -9.97 4.51 12.54
CA PRO A 316 -9.08 5.19 11.60
C PRO A 316 -9.54 4.99 10.17
N SER A 317 -9.30 5.97 9.31
CA SER A 317 -9.49 5.87 7.87
C SER A 317 -8.15 5.58 7.20
N PRO A 318 -7.82 4.31 6.86
CA PRO A 318 -6.61 4.01 6.12
C PRO A 318 -6.81 4.35 4.65
N ARG A 319 -5.77 4.91 4.06
CA ARG A 319 -5.69 5.16 2.64
C ARG A 319 -5.59 3.84 1.86
N ASP A 320 -6.18 3.80 0.68
CA ASP A 320 -5.83 2.81 -0.35
C ASP A 320 -4.36 3.03 -0.71
N ALA A 321 -3.49 2.10 -0.28
CA ALA A 321 -2.05 2.32 -0.30
C ALA A 321 -1.55 2.66 -1.70
N THR A 322 -1.29 3.90 -1.92
CA THR A 322 -0.23 4.28 -2.82
C THR A 322 1.07 4.04 -2.07
N LEU A 323 2.01 3.36 -2.68
CA LEU A 323 3.38 3.18 -2.19
C LEU A 323 4.08 4.54 -2.11
N SER A 324 3.58 5.40 -1.23
CA SER A 324 4.06 6.77 -1.15
C SER A 324 5.41 6.88 -0.47
N ARG A 325 5.91 5.80 0.15
CA ARG A 325 7.20 5.85 0.85
C ARG A 325 7.97 4.54 0.74
N MET A 326 8.97 4.53 -0.13
CA MET A 326 10.12 3.65 0.03
C MET A 326 11.09 4.29 1.04
N PRO A 327 11.82 3.52 1.85
CA PRO A 327 12.85 4.07 2.71
C PRO A 327 13.84 4.90 1.87
N SER A 328 14.16 6.11 2.32
CA SER A 328 15.13 7.00 1.67
C SER A 328 16.58 6.48 1.76
N SER A 329 16.79 5.31 2.33
CA SER A 329 18.09 4.64 2.49
C SER A 329 18.00 3.21 1.97
N ALA A 330 18.10 3.04 0.67
CA ALA A 330 18.44 1.76 0.04
C ALA A 330 19.72 1.90 -0.79
#